data_a98b79673f9a1a10adef926aae061042
#
_entry.id   a98b79673f9a1a10adef926aae061042
#
_cell.length_a   1.000
_cell.length_b   1.000
_cell.length_c   1.000
_cell.angle_alpha   90.00
_cell.angle_beta   90.00
_cell.angle_gamma   90.00
#
_symmetry.space_group_name_H-M   'P 1'
#
loop_
_entity.id
_entity.type
_entity.pdbx_description
1 polymer ?
#
loop_
_entity_poly.entity_id
_entity_poly.type
_entity_poly.pdbx_seq_one_letter_code
_entity_poly.pdbx_strand_id
1 'polypeptide(L)'
;MPTMADVARGAGVSVATVSHVLNGTRPVLAHTRQAVLDAVEELGYTHNTLARSLVTSRTRSIGLAVSAISNPYFTEILQGVEAAALQHGYGLLIADPHDDPAHERKVVQLLHERRVDGMIVAPSADPRELLAYLARHAVPTVLLDRVIDDLGDNAPRFDQVCAENTGPTARLVAHLAGLGHRRIGLVAGLTGLSTTSERVTGYRQGLAAAGLPLDDALVVPGNSESAGAGRATAALMALDAPPTALVTANNAMTIGALRALREHGLSVPDDIALCCFDDFAWADLFSPRLTAVAQPGREIGAEAVRVLLERLATPDRAPRTVRLPCAFVHRTSCGCQEEDGRAAAAVRARPGQSGQSDQSEYPEEGTSRDRRRR
;
A
#
# COMPACT_ATOMS: atom_id res chain seq x y z
N MET A 1 -13.81 21.43 -30.21
CA MET A 1 -14.25 21.10 -28.85
C MET A 1 -15.10 22.27 -28.34
N PRO A 2 -16.24 22.02 -27.72
CA PRO A 2 -17.06 23.10 -27.14
C PRO A 2 -16.26 23.83 -26.05
N THR A 3 -16.53 25.13 -25.94
CA THR A 3 -15.86 26.02 -25.00
C THR A 3 -16.82 26.46 -23.88
N MET A 4 -16.29 27.02 -22.81
CA MET A 4 -17.11 27.60 -21.73
C MET A 4 -18.04 28.72 -22.26
N ALA A 5 -17.65 29.42 -23.34
CA ALA A 5 -18.48 30.40 -24.01
C ALA A 5 -19.67 29.78 -24.78
N ASP A 6 -19.50 28.59 -25.32
CA ASP A 6 -20.57 27.85 -25.99
C ASP A 6 -21.60 27.36 -24.97
N VAL A 7 -21.15 26.84 -23.81
CA VAL A 7 -22.02 26.49 -22.67
C VAL A 7 -22.79 27.69 -22.17
N ALA A 8 -22.13 28.84 -22.02
CA ALA A 8 -22.77 30.08 -21.59
C ALA A 8 -23.88 30.52 -22.55
N ARG A 9 -23.65 30.38 -23.86
CA ARG A 9 -24.63 30.69 -24.91
C ARG A 9 -25.79 29.72 -24.87
N GLY A 10 -25.54 28.39 -24.73
CA GLY A 10 -26.57 27.36 -24.63
C GLY A 10 -27.45 27.55 -23.38
N ALA A 11 -26.87 27.88 -22.25
CA ALA A 11 -27.58 28.09 -20.98
C ALA A 11 -28.18 29.51 -20.84
N GLY A 12 -27.94 30.42 -21.77
CA GLY A 12 -28.44 31.80 -21.69
C GLY A 12 -27.86 32.63 -20.51
N VAL A 13 -26.59 32.34 -20.11
CA VAL A 13 -25.93 33.00 -18.97
C VAL A 13 -24.56 33.54 -19.35
N SER A 14 -23.92 34.26 -18.43
CA SER A 14 -22.54 34.71 -18.64
C SER A 14 -21.52 33.58 -18.44
N VAL A 15 -20.34 33.69 -19.07
CA VAL A 15 -19.21 32.76 -18.87
C VAL A 15 -18.79 32.70 -17.40
N ALA A 16 -18.89 33.83 -16.68
CA ALA A 16 -18.63 33.89 -15.25
C ALA A 16 -19.63 33.03 -14.45
N THR A 17 -20.91 33.04 -14.84
CA THR A 17 -21.95 32.22 -14.21
C THR A 17 -21.68 30.73 -14.44
N VAL A 18 -21.31 30.33 -15.66
CA VAL A 18 -20.89 28.95 -15.97
C VAL A 18 -19.72 28.56 -15.08
N SER A 19 -18.69 29.39 -14.99
CA SER A 19 -17.53 29.16 -14.11
C SER A 19 -17.93 29.01 -12.64
N HIS A 20 -18.85 29.85 -12.13
CA HIS A 20 -19.34 29.70 -10.75
C HIS A 20 -20.11 28.41 -10.51
N VAL A 21 -20.96 27.99 -11.46
CA VAL A 21 -21.69 26.71 -11.37
C VAL A 21 -20.74 25.52 -11.38
N LEU A 22 -19.80 25.47 -12.34
CA LEU A 22 -18.90 24.34 -12.52
C LEU A 22 -17.85 24.23 -11.40
N ASN A 23 -17.42 25.36 -10.85
CA ASN A 23 -16.40 25.40 -9.78
C ASN A 23 -16.97 25.50 -8.36
N GLY A 24 -18.27 25.69 -8.19
CA GLY A 24 -18.90 25.84 -6.87
C GLY A 24 -18.43 27.09 -6.09
N THR A 25 -17.93 28.13 -6.77
CA THR A 25 -17.26 29.26 -6.13
C THR A 25 -18.21 30.31 -5.56
N ARG A 26 -19.46 30.30 -6.02
CA ARG A 26 -20.55 31.17 -5.50
C ARG A 26 -21.88 30.44 -5.55
N PRO A 27 -22.82 30.74 -4.67
CA PRO A 27 -24.21 30.29 -4.78
C PRO A 27 -24.84 30.80 -6.09
N VAL A 28 -25.45 29.90 -6.82
CA VAL A 28 -26.21 30.20 -8.05
C VAL A 28 -27.61 29.60 -7.88
N LEU A 29 -28.63 30.35 -8.39
CA LEU A 29 -30.01 29.90 -8.33
C LEU A 29 -30.19 28.51 -8.95
N ALA A 30 -31.04 27.65 -8.35
CA ALA A 30 -31.19 26.28 -8.75
C ALA A 30 -31.53 26.09 -10.24
N HIS A 31 -32.45 26.90 -10.78
CA HIS A 31 -32.82 26.87 -12.20
C HIS A 31 -31.65 27.26 -13.13
N THR A 32 -30.85 28.23 -12.75
CA THR A 32 -29.67 28.65 -13.52
C THR A 32 -28.60 27.57 -13.50
N ARG A 33 -28.41 26.93 -12.33
CA ARG A 33 -27.50 25.79 -12.21
C ARG A 33 -27.92 24.62 -13.11
N GLN A 34 -29.21 24.30 -13.13
CA GLN A 34 -29.70 23.23 -13.96
C GLN A 34 -29.51 23.55 -15.45
N ALA A 35 -29.87 24.75 -15.91
CA ALA A 35 -29.69 25.15 -17.31
C ALA A 35 -28.20 25.04 -17.77
N VAL A 36 -27.25 25.37 -16.88
CA VAL A 36 -25.81 25.21 -17.18
C VAL A 36 -25.43 23.74 -17.28
N LEU A 37 -25.91 22.87 -16.38
CA LEU A 37 -25.61 21.44 -16.40
C LEU A 37 -26.21 20.77 -17.63
N ASP A 38 -27.44 21.13 -18.01
CA ASP A 38 -28.09 20.62 -19.22
C ASP A 38 -27.31 21.03 -20.48
N ALA A 39 -26.86 22.26 -20.58
CA ALA A 39 -26.03 22.74 -21.69
C ALA A 39 -24.64 22.07 -21.74
N VAL A 40 -24.06 21.74 -20.58
CA VAL A 40 -22.80 20.97 -20.49
C VAL A 40 -22.98 19.57 -21.06
N GLU A 41 -24.09 18.90 -20.69
CA GLU A 41 -24.42 17.54 -21.16
C GLU A 41 -24.73 17.54 -22.66
N GLU A 42 -25.59 18.45 -23.13
CA GLU A 42 -26.01 18.55 -24.53
C GLU A 42 -24.82 18.82 -25.47
N LEU A 43 -23.91 19.71 -25.06
CA LEU A 43 -22.73 20.06 -25.84
C LEU A 43 -21.57 19.05 -25.69
N GLY A 44 -21.65 18.10 -24.76
CA GLY A 44 -20.54 17.23 -24.41
C GLY A 44 -19.32 18.03 -23.92
N TYR A 45 -19.54 19.15 -23.21
CA TYR A 45 -18.47 19.98 -22.73
C TYR A 45 -17.71 19.30 -21.60
N THR A 46 -16.42 19.03 -21.82
CA THR A 46 -15.52 18.55 -20.77
C THR A 46 -14.77 19.75 -20.16
N HIS A 47 -14.80 19.82 -18.83
CA HIS A 47 -14.14 20.91 -18.12
C HIS A 47 -12.65 20.94 -18.43
N ASN A 48 -12.14 22.05 -18.92
CA ASN A 48 -10.71 22.22 -19.19
C ASN A 48 -9.96 22.43 -17.86
N THR A 49 -9.45 21.31 -17.31
CA THR A 49 -8.68 21.31 -16.07
C THR A 49 -7.38 22.12 -16.16
N LEU A 50 -6.79 22.22 -17.39
CA LEU A 50 -5.59 23.05 -17.61
C LEU A 50 -5.86 24.54 -17.40
N ALA A 51 -6.98 25.06 -17.91
CA ALA A 51 -7.34 26.46 -17.70
C ALA A 51 -7.59 26.78 -16.21
N ARG A 52 -8.19 25.81 -15.49
CA ARG A 52 -8.40 25.93 -14.04
C ARG A 52 -7.08 25.90 -13.27
N SER A 53 -6.17 25.01 -13.63
CA SER A 53 -4.86 24.88 -12.96
C SER A 53 -4.01 26.14 -13.10
N LEU A 54 -4.12 26.87 -14.24
CA LEU A 54 -3.46 28.16 -14.42
C LEU A 54 -3.98 29.24 -13.46
N VAL A 55 -5.28 29.21 -13.13
CA VAL A 55 -5.90 30.18 -12.22
C VAL A 55 -5.69 29.83 -10.75
N THR A 56 -5.76 28.54 -10.41
CA THR A 56 -5.71 28.05 -9.02
C THR A 56 -4.30 27.63 -8.58
N SER A 57 -3.34 27.56 -9.51
CA SER A 57 -2.01 26.96 -9.32
C SER A 57 -2.06 25.54 -8.77
N ARG A 58 -3.18 24.81 -8.97
CA ARG A 58 -3.40 23.44 -8.52
C ARG A 58 -3.94 22.58 -9.65
N THR A 59 -3.34 21.42 -9.85
CA THR A 59 -3.71 20.44 -10.89
C THR A 59 -4.70 19.40 -10.41
N ARG A 60 -4.92 19.32 -9.08
CA ARG A 60 -5.69 18.23 -8.46
C ARG A 60 -5.17 16.85 -8.87
N SER A 61 -3.85 16.71 -8.96
CA SER A 61 -3.18 15.45 -9.23
C SER A 61 -2.11 15.16 -8.18
N ILE A 62 -1.97 13.90 -7.82
CA ILE A 62 -0.93 13.36 -6.94
C ILE A 62 -0.02 12.48 -7.79
N GLY A 63 1.30 12.65 -7.66
CA GLY A 63 2.29 11.74 -8.23
C GLY A 63 2.51 10.57 -7.28
N LEU A 64 2.47 9.35 -7.81
CA LEU A 64 2.80 8.12 -7.07
C LEU A 64 3.96 7.43 -7.74
N ALA A 65 5.12 7.38 -7.07
CA ALA A 65 6.31 6.68 -7.55
C ALA A 65 6.58 5.47 -6.63
N VAL A 66 6.29 4.26 -7.13
CA VAL A 66 6.47 3.01 -6.39
C VAL A 66 7.06 1.95 -7.31
N SER A 67 8.06 1.21 -6.83
CA SER A 67 8.68 0.11 -7.55
C SER A 67 7.85 -1.17 -7.41
N ALA A 68 8.08 -2.10 -8.35
CA ALA A 68 7.44 -3.41 -8.34
C ALA A 68 5.89 -3.35 -8.31
N ILE A 69 5.28 -2.58 -9.20
CA ILE A 69 3.81 -2.46 -9.35
C ILE A 69 3.13 -3.84 -9.55
N SER A 70 3.85 -4.82 -10.07
CA SER A 70 3.37 -6.21 -10.20
C SER A 70 3.31 -6.98 -8.87
N ASN A 71 3.89 -6.45 -7.79
CA ASN A 71 3.84 -7.06 -6.47
C ASN A 71 2.45 -6.81 -5.84
N PRO A 72 1.70 -7.86 -5.41
CA PRO A 72 0.36 -7.71 -4.81
C PRO A 72 0.31 -6.71 -3.65
N TYR A 73 1.34 -6.59 -2.84
CA TYR A 73 1.44 -5.62 -1.76
C TYR A 73 1.34 -4.17 -2.27
N PHE A 74 2.13 -3.81 -3.29
CA PHE A 74 2.06 -2.47 -3.89
C PHE A 74 0.75 -2.24 -4.65
N THR A 75 0.12 -3.29 -5.16
CA THR A 75 -1.23 -3.20 -5.74
C THR A 75 -2.27 -2.81 -4.70
N GLU A 76 -2.20 -3.36 -3.48
CA GLU A 76 -3.09 -2.96 -2.38
C GLU A 76 -2.86 -1.51 -1.94
N ILE A 77 -1.59 -1.09 -1.84
CA ILE A 77 -1.24 0.32 -1.56
C ILE A 77 -1.83 1.24 -2.62
N LEU A 78 -1.63 0.91 -3.91
CA LEU A 78 -2.16 1.69 -5.03
C LEU A 78 -3.68 1.85 -4.93
N GLN A 79 -4.41 0.77 -4.61
CA GLN A 79 -5.86 0.81 -4.42
C GLN A 79 -6.25 1.71 -3.24
N GLY A 80 -5.50 1.69 -2.13
CA GLY A 80 -5.72 2.58 -1.00
C GLY A 80 -5.47 4.05 -1.35
N VAL A 81 -4.38 4.34 -2.06
CA VAL A 81 -4.04 5.69 -2.54
C VAL A 81 -5.11 6.21 -3.51
N GLU A 82 -5.50 5.38 -4.49
CA GLU A 82 -6.50 5.76 -5.50
C GLU A 82 -7.85 6.10 -4.87
N ALA A 83 -8.37 5.22 -4.03
CA ALA A 83 -9.66 5.42 -3.37
C ALA A 83 -9.66 6.69 -2.50
N ALA A 84 -8.60 6.91 -1.71
CA ALA A 84 -8.48 8.09 -0.87
C ALA A 84 -8.29 9.38 -1.69
N ALA A 85 -7.47 9.35 -2.74
CA ALA A 85 -7.27 10.49 -3.62
C ALA A 85 -8.58 10.91 -4.31
N LEU A 86 -9.32 9.93 -4.85
CA LEU A 86 -10.60 10.16 -5.54
C LEU A 86 -11.65 10.79 -4.61
N GLN A 87 -11.76 10.33 -3.34
CA GLN A 87 -12.65 10.92 -2.35
C GLN A 87 -12.39 12.41 -2.12
N HIS A 88 -11.15 12.87 -2.31
CA HIS A 88 -10.75 14.26 -2.17
C HIS A 88 -10.67 15.03 -3.51
N GLY A 89 -11.11 14.40 -4.61
CA GLY A 89 -11.13 14.99 -5.95
C GLY A 89 -9.75 15.13 -6.59
N TYR A 90 -8.81 14.23 -6.26
CA TYR A 90 -7.49 14.12 -6.87
C TYR A 90 -7.42 12.95 -7.85
N GLY A 91 -6.76 13.16 -8.99
CA GLY A 91 -6.33 12.09 -9.88
C GLY A 91 -4.90 11.64 -9.56
N LEU A 92 -4.52 10.43 -10.02
CA LEU A 92 -3.17 9.89 -9.85
C LEU A 92 -2.38 9.91 -11.15
N LEU A 93 -1.09 10.23 -11.05
CA LEU A 93 -0.07 9.94 -12.04
C LEU A 93 0.90 8.93 -11.43
N ILE A 94 1.02 7.76 -12.05
CA ILE A 94 1.81 6.64 -11.52
C ILE A 94 3.10 6.52 -12.34
N ALA A 95 4.21 6.28 -11.67
CA ALA A 95 5.50 5.97 -12.27
C ALA A 95 6.19 4.83 -11.50
N ASP A 96 6.90 3.95 -12.22
CA ASP A 96 7.68 2.86 -11.62
C ASP A 96 9.18 3.20 -11.67
N PRO A 97 9.82 3.42 -10.52
CA PRO A 97 11.27 3.66 -10.41
C PRO A 97 12.14 2.42 -10.65
N HIS A 98 11.58 1.20 -10.68
CA HIS A 98 12.29 -0.08 -10.82
C HIS A 98 13.38 -0.34 -9.77
N ASP A 99 13.27 0.26 -8.58
CA ASP A 99 14.31 0.25 -7.53
C ASP A 99 15.72 0.70 -8.02
N ASP A 100 15.78 1.46 -9.14
CA ASP A 100 16.99 2.07 -9.69
C ASP A 100 17.06 3.56 -9.32
N PRO A 101 18.04 4.00 -8.52
CA PRO A 101 18.14 5.40 -8.06
C PRO A 101 18.22 6.42 -9.21
N ALA A 102 18.88 6.06 -10.34
CA ALA A 102 19.01 6.97 -11.46
C ALA A 102 17.69 7.09 -12.25
N HIS A 103 16.94 5.98 -12.35
CA HIS A 103 15.62 5.98 -12.97
C HIS A 103 14.59 6.66 -12.07
N GLU A 104 14.63 6.41 -10.77
CA GLU A 104 13.78 7.04 -9.75
C GLU A 104 13.81 8.56 -9.87
N ARG A 105 15.01 9.16 -9.94
CA ARG A 105 15.14 10.61 -10.11
C ARG A 105 14.46 11.12 -11.38
N LYS A 106 14.61 10.41 -12.50
CA LYS A 106 13.99 10.79 -13.79
C LYS A 106 12.46 10.78 -13.71
N VAL A 107 11.88 9.71 -13.15
CA VAL A 107 10.41 9.60 -13.07
C VAL A 107 9.83 10.61 -12.09
N VAL A 108 10.51 10.91 -10.98
CA VAL A 108 10.08 11.95 -10.04
C VAL A 108 10.19 13.35 -10.65
N GLN A 109 11.25 13.64 -11.41
CA GLN A 109 11.34 14.88 -12.19
C GLN A 109 10.18 15.00 -13.18
N LEU A 110 9.85 13.92 -13.92
CA LEU A 110 8.73 13.92 -14.84
C LEU A 110 7.40 14.23 -14.14
N LEU A 111 7.15 13.62 -12.97
CA LEU A 111 5.95 13.92 -12.17
C LEU A 111 5.93 15.40 -11.73
N HIS A 112 7.07 15.94 -11.32
CA HIS A 112 7.20 17.35 -10.95
C HIS A 112 6.94 18.29 -12.14
N GLU A 113 7.47 17.98 -13.34
CA GLU A 113 7.22 18.72 -14.58
C GLU A 113 5.72 18.69 -14.98
N ARG A 114 5.00 17.61 -14.65
CA ARG A 114 3.54 17.50 -14.79
C ARG A 114 2.79 18.33 -13.77
N ARG A 115 3.49 19.02 -12.85
CA ARG A 115 2.94 19.89 -11.83
C ARG A 115 1.92 19.20 -10.93
N VAL A 116 2.22 17.97 -10.51
CA VAL A 116 1.42 17.35 -9.47
C VAL A 116 1.44 18.22 -8.20
N ASP A 117 0.33 18.27 -7.47
CA ASP A 117 0.22 19.10 -6.27
C ASP A 117 1.08 18.57 -5.12
N GLY A 118 1.35 17.26 -5.11
CA GLY A 118 2.25 16.59 -4.19
C GLY A 118 2.58 15.18 -4.64
N MET A 119 3.52 14.53 -3.95
CA MET A 119 4.02 13.20 -4.32
C MET A 119 3.96 12.22 -3.15
N ILE A 120 3.73 10.96 -3.48
CA ILE A 120 3.92 9.81 -2.60
C ILE A 120 4.99 8.94 -3.26
N VAL A 121 6.10 8.68 -2.55
CA VAL A 121 7.27 8.03 -3.14
C VAL A 121 7.78 6.91 -2.23
N ALA A 122 7.89 5.69 -2.76
CA ALA A 122 8.63 4.60 -2.11
C ALA A 122 10.09 4.67 -2.55
N PRO A 123 11.01 5.21 -1.72
CA PRO A 123 12.36 5.52 -2.15
C PRO A 123 13.18 4.25 -2.43
N SER A 124 14.11 4.34 -3.40
CA SER A 124 15.06 3.28 -3.71
C SER A 124 16.13 3.09 -2.61
N ALA A 125 17.07 2.17 -2.82
CA ALA A 125 18.12 1.84 -1.84
C ALA A 125 19.11 3.00 -1.54
N ASP A 126 19.27 3.95 -2.46
CA ASP A 126 20.07 5.18 -2.26
C ASP A 126 19.26 6.42 -2.69
N PRO A 127 18.40 6.94 -1.83
CA PRO A 127 17.50 8.04 -2.17
C PRO A 127 18.10 9.44 -1.97
N ARG A 128 19.37 9.58 -1.65
CA ARG A 128 20.00 10.87 -1.25
C ARG A 128 19.82 11.97 -2.29
N GLU A 129 20.06 11.66 -3.56
CA GLU A 129 19.89 12.63 -4.65
C GLU A 129 18.42 12.99 -4.88
N LEU A 130 17.52 12.02 -4.77
CA LEU A 130 16.09 12.24 -4.84
C LEU A 130 15.62 13.18 -3.74
N LEU A 131 15.97 12.90 -2.49
CA LEU A 131 15.54 13.71 -1.35
C LEU A 131 16.08 15.14 -1.41
N ALA A 132 17.35 15.29 -1.84
CA ALA A 132 17.94 16.58 -2.08
C ALA A 132 17.18 17.36 -3.19
N TYR A 133 16.76 16.68 -4.25
CA TYR A 133 15.95 17.27 -5.31
C TYR A 133 14.58 17.73 -4.79
N LEU A 134 13.85 16.87 -4.11
CA LEU A 134 12.52 17.16 -3.56
C LEU A 134 12.55 18.33 -2.57
N ALA A 135 13.56 18.36 -1.70
CA ALA A 135 13.76 19.46 -0.73
C ALA A 135 14.11 20.78 -1.41
N ARG A 136 15.04 20.76 -2.38
CA ARG A 136 15.46 21.97 -3.12
C ARG A 136 14.29 22.64 -3.84
N HIS A 137 13.37 21.84 -4.37
CA HIS A 137 12.21 22.32 -5.11
C HIS A 137 10.96 22.48 -4.24
N ALA A 138 11.07 22.25 -2.92
CA ALA A 138 9.98 22.31 -1.95
C ALA A 138 8.74 21.50 -2.39
N VAL A 139 8.95 20.34 -3.00
CA VAL A 139 7.86 19.47 -3.48
C VAL A 139 7.19 18.81 -2.27
N PRO A 140 5.88 19.03 -2.02
CA PRO A 140 5.17 18.36 -0.95
C PRO A 140 5.22 16.84 -1.16
N THR A 141 5.87 16.11 -0.24
CA THR A 141 6.16 14.69 -0.43
C THR A 141 5.91 13.89 0.85
N VAL A 142 5.35 12.70 0.68
CA VAL A 142 5.27 11.64 1.70
C VAL A 142 6.10 10.46 1.21
N LEU A 143 7.04 10.01 2.03
CA LEU A 143 7.76 8.76 1.78
C LEU A 143 6.89 7.59 2.22
N LEU A 144 6.87 6.56 1.39
CA LEU A 144 5.97 5.41 1.53
C LEU A 144 6.76 4.12 1.70
N ASP A 145 6.28 3.23 2.59
CA ASP A 145 6.83 1.88 2.81
C ASP A 145 8.24 1.87 3.40
N ARG A 146 9.15 2.65 2.84
CA ARG A 146 10.57 2.67 3.18
C ARG A 146 10.91 3.94 3.94
N VAL A 147 11.22 3.79 5.23
CA VAL A 147 11.60 4.91 6.09
C VAL A 147 13.07 5.28 5.93
N ILE A 148 13.35 6.55 6.16
CA ILE A 148 14.69 7.09 6.16
C ILE A 148 14.88 7.79 7.50
N ASP A 149 15.58 7.12 8.40
CA ASP A 149 15.75 7.58 9.78
C ASP A 149 17.07 8.36 9.96
N ASP A 150 18.11 8.08 9.16
CA ASP A 150 19.43 8.68 9.33
C ASP A 150 20.04 9.16 8.00
N LEU A 151 19.83 10.41 7.70
CA LEU A 151 20.55 11.13 6.63
C LEU A 151 21.52 12.20 7.22
N GLY A 152 21.73 12.17 8.53
CA GLY A 152 22.49 13.19 9.26
C GLY A 152 21.67 14.40 9.69
N ASP A 153 22.21 15.19 10.63
CA ASP A 153 21.49 16.27 11.34
C ASP A 153 20.92 17.38 10.44
N ASN A 154 21.49 17.60 9.27
CA ASN A 154 21.09 18.65 8.32
C ASN A 154 20.32 18.12 7.11
N ALA A 155 19.95 16.84 7.10
CA ALA A 155 19.21 16.27 5.98
C ALA A 155 17.75 16.71 5.98
N PRO A 156 17.14 16.85 4.79
CA PRO A 156 15.74 17.19 4.69
C PRO A 156 14.86 16.07 5.26
N ARG A 157 13.92 16.43 6.11
CA ARG A 157 12.98 15.49 6.72
C ARG A 157 11.65 15.55 5.99
N PHE A 158 11.09 14.38 5.72
CA PHE A 158 9.80 14.20 5.05
C PHE A 158 8.81 13.48 5.96
N ASP A 159 7.52 13.65 5.68
CA ASP A 159 6.52 12.75 6.25
C ASP A 159 6.73 11.34 5.72
N GLN A 160 6.48 10.34 6.56
CA GLN A 160 6.70 8.94 6.23
C GLN A 160 5.52 8.09 6.68
N VAL A 161 5.08 7.15 5.86
CA VAL A 161 4.04 6.17 6.18
C VAL A 161 4.52 4.79 5.76
N CYS A 162 4.58 3.85 6.71
CA CYS A 162 5.11 2.51 6.49
C CYS A 162 4.42 1.46 7.37
N ALA A 163 4.70 0.21 7.12
CA ALA A 163 4.40 -0.89 8.04
C ALA A 163 5.50 -1.02 9.11
N GLU A 164 5.16 -1.66 10.22
CA GLU A 164 6.13 -2.14 11.19
C GLU A 164 6.73 -3.47 10.67
N ASN A 165 8.06 -3.56 10.62
CA ASN A 165 8.76 -4.71 10.03
C ASN A 165 9.50 -5.57 11.08
N THR A 166 10.09 -4.93 12.08
CA THR A 166 11.00 -5.59 13.03
C THR A 166 10.27 -6.59 13.92
N GLY A 167 9.22 -6.17 14.62
CA GLY A 167 8.44 -7.03 15.51
C GLY A 167 7.73 -8.18 14.79
N PRO A 168 7.02 -7.94 13.68
CA PRO A 168 6.40 -8.99 12.89
C PRO A 168 7.41 -10.05 12.39
N THR A 169 8.60 -9.64 11.93
CA THR A 169 9.64 -10.60 11.54
C THR A 169 10.16 -11.40 12.74
N ALA A 170 10.37 -10.74 13.89
CA ALA A 170 10.76 -11.44 15.11
C ALA A 170 9.72 -12.48 15.54
N ARG A 171 8.42 -12.18 15.36
CA ARG A 171 7.32 -13.12 15.63
C ARG A 171 7.35 -14.33 14.68
N LEU A 172 7.66 -14.18 13.39
CA LEU A 172 7.82 -15.31 12.48
C LEU A 172 8.92 -16.25 12.95
N VAL A 173 10.07 -15.70 13.32
CA VAL A 173 11.23 -16.47 13.81
C VAL A 173 10.91 -17.15 15.15
N ALA A 174 10.31 -16.43 16.09
CA ALA A 174 9.91 -16.98 17.39
C ALA A 174 8.87 -18.11 17.22
N HIS A 175 7.94 -17.97 16.27
CA HIS A 175 6.97 -19.01 15.94
C HIS A 175 7.67 -20.29 15.45
N LEU A 176 8.57 -20.21 14.47
CA LEU A 176 9.34 -21.34 13.98
C LEU A 176 10.22 -21.98 15.07
N ALA A 177 10.87 -21.14 15.90
CA ALA A 177 11.65 -21.62 17.04
C ALA A 177 10.79 -22.38 18.07
N GLY A 178 9.56 -21.90 18.31
CA GLY A 178 8.56 -22.55 19.16
C GLY A 178 8.11 -23.91 18.64
N LEU A 179 8.14 -24.13 17.33
CA LEU A 179 7.88 -25.43 16.68
C LEU A 179 9.09 -26.37 16.72
N GLY A 180 10.21 -25.95 17.33
CA GLY A 180 11.40 -26.78 17.50
C GLY A 180 12.49 -26.55 16.46
N HIS A 181 12.30 -25.65 15.49
CA HIS A 181 13.36 -25.32 14.54
C HIS A 181 14.50 -24.58 15.23
N ARG A 182 15.73 -25.03 15.02
CA ARG A 182 16.94 -24.45 15.62
C ARG A 182 17.83 -23.76 14.59
N ARG A 183 17.75 -24.17 13.34
CA ARG A 183 18.42 -23.57 12.20
C ARG A 183 17.35 -23.00 11.27
N ILE A 184 17.19 -21.69 11.30
CA ILE A 184 16.16 -20.94 10.55
C ILE A 184 16.90 -20.06 9.54
N GLY A 185 16.66 -20.26 8.26
CA GLY A 185 17.25 -19.42 7.20
C GLY A 185 16.41 -18.17 6.93
N LEU A 186 17.06 -17.08 6.53
CA LEU A 186 16.42 -15.86 6.05
C LEU A 186 16.84 -15.58 4.61
N VAL A 187 15.86 -15.55 3.70
CA VAL A 187 16.02 -15.01 2.36
C VAL A 187 15.69 -13.51 2.42
N ALA A 188 16.74 -12.69 2.50
CA ALA A 188 16.65 -11.25 2.74
C ALA A 188 16.36 -10.45 1.47
N GLY A 189 15.77 -9.26 1.61
CA GLY A 189 15.47 -8.36 0.51
C GLY A 189 16.72 -7.66 -0.07
N LEU A 190 16.47 -6.66 -0.93
CA LEU A 190 17.52 -5.85 -1.53
C LEU A 190 18.25 -5.04 -0.46
N THR A 191 19.58 -5.13 -0.47
CA THR A 191 20.44 -4.38 0.45
C THR A 191 20.28 -2.87 0.21
N GLY A 192 20.26 -2.09 1.29
CA GLY A 192 20.07 -0.63 1.25
C GLY A 192 18.62 -0.20 1.49
N LEU A 193 17.64 -1.09 1.35
CA LEU A 193 16.26 -0.79 1.72
C LEU A 193 16.08 -0.87 3.24
N SER A 194 15.39 0.11 3.83
CA SER A 194 15.08 0.11 5.28
C SER A 194 14.23 -1.10 5.67
N THR A 195 13.27 -1.50 4.85
CA THR A 195 12.45 -2.71 5.07
C THR A 195 13.31 -3.98 5.17
N THR A 196 14.38 -4.09 4.37
CA THR A 196 15.33 -5.19 4.46
C THR A 196 16.09 -5.15 5.78
N SER A 197 16.63 -3.99 6.16
CA SER A 197 17.39 -3.81 7.40
C SER A 197 16.54 -4.08 8.64
N GLU A 198 15.29 -3.60 8.65
CA GLU A 198 14.35 -3.83 9.74
C GLU A 198 13.96 -5.32 9.85
N ARG A 199 13.71 -6.01 8.73
CA ARG A 199 13.40 -7.46 8.72
C ARG A 199 14.58 -8.29 9.15
N VAL A 200 15.82 -7.96 8.75
CA VAL A 200 17.05 -8.61 9.25
C VAL A 200 17.22 -8.36 10.76
N THR A 201 16.94 -7.15 11.22
CA THR A 201 16.96 -6.82 12.66
C THR A 201 15.92 -7.65 13.42
N GLY A 202 14.70 -7.75 12.91
CA GLY A 202 13.65 -8.58 13.49
C GLY A 202 14.01 -10.06 13.52
N TYR A 203 14.63 -10.58 12.47
CA TYR A 203 15.12 -11.96 12.44
C TYR A 203 16.16 -12.21 13.55
N ARG A 204 17.14 -11.32 13.70
CA ARG A 204 18.15 -11.40 14.78
C ARG A 204 17.50 -11.34 16.17
N GLN A 205 16.56 -10.43 16.36
CA GLN A 205 15.82 -10.32 17.63
C GLN A 205 15.01 -11.57 17.94
N GLY A 206 14.36 -12.16 16.94
CA GLY A 206 13.59 -13.40 17.11
C GLY A 206 14.47 -14.59 17.50
N LEU A 207 15.66 -14.73 16.88
CA LEU A 207 16.65 -15.75 17.27
C LEU A 207 17.13 -15.54 18.71
N ALA A 208 17.51 -14.31 19.05
CA ALA A 208 18.00 -13.98 20.40
C ALA A 208 16.93 -14.25 21.46
N ALA A 209 15.67 -13.87 21.22
CA ALA A 209 14.55 -14.14 22.12
C ALA A 209 14.28 -15.65 22.32
N ALA A 210 14.57 -16.46 21.30
CA ALA A 210 14.46 -17.93 21.34
C ALA A 210 15.72 -18.61 21.90
N GLY A 211 16.76 -17.87 22.28
CA GLY A 211 18.05 -18.43 22.75
C GLY A 211 18.80 -19.17 21.63
N LEU A 212 18.58 -18.82 20.38
CA LEU A 212 19.25 -19.43 19.23
C LEU A 212 20.46 -18.59 18.79
N PRO A 213 21.58 -19.24 18.40
CA PRO A 213 22.75 -18.52 17.91
C PRO A 213 22.47 -17.88 16.55
N LEU A 214 23.03 -16.71 16.32
CA LEU A 214 23.08 -16.12 14.98
C LEU A 214 24.16 -16.84 14.16
N ASP A 215 23.78 -17.28 12.96
CA ASP A 215 24.69 -17.82 11.96
C ASP A 215 24.51 -17.01 10.69
N ASP A 216 25.50 -16.17 10.36
CA ASP A 216 25.40 -15.28 9.20
C ASP A 216 25.30 -16.04 7.86
N ALA A 217 25.73 -17.31 7.80
CA ALA A 217 25.57 -18.17 6.64
C ALA A 217 24.09 -18.49 6.34
N LEU A 218 23.21 -18.32 7.32
CA LEU A 218 21.77 -18.52 7.16
C LEU A 218 21.02 -17.25 6.68
N VAL A 219 21.71 -16.12 6.49
CA VAL A 219 21.11 -14.88 5.98
C VAL A 219 21.62 -14.62 4.57
N VAL A 220 20.82 -14.94 3.56
CA VAL A 220 21.23 -14.86 2.15
C VAL A 220 20.38 -13.83 1.39
N PRO A 221 21.00 -12.93 0.63
CA PRO A 221 20.26 -11.92 -0.14
C PRO A 221 19.49 -12.55 -1.30
N GLY A 222 18.17 -12.38 -1.31
CA GLY A 222 17.27 -12.73 -2.41
C GLY A 222 16.94 -11.53 -3.30
N ASN A 223 17.45 -10.33 -2.94
CA ASN A 223 17.35 -9.07 -3.69
C ASN A 223 15.91 -8.64 -4.03
N SER A 224 14.95 -9.01 -3.20
CA SER A 224 13.51 -8.73 -3.37
C SER A 224 12.90 -9.32 -4.65
N GLU A 225 13.57 -10.24 -5.32
CA GLU A 225 13.19 -10.86 -6.59
C GLU A 225 13.05 -12.38 -6.50
N SER A 226 12.15 -12.94 -7.31
CA SER A 226 11.94 -14.40 -7.36
C SER A 226 13.19 -15.17 -7.80
N ALA A 227 13.91 -14.69 -8.83
CA ALA A 227 15.12 -15.33 -9.31
C ALA A 227 16.26 -15.29 -8.29
N GLY A 228 16.44 -14.14 -7.61
CA GLY A 228 17.41 -13.98 -6.54
C GLY A 228 17.12 -14.92 -5.37
N ALA A 229 15.86 -15.01 -4.97
CA ALA A 229 15.44 -15.89 -3.88
C ALA A 229 15.60 -17.37 -4.23
N GLY A 230 15.38 -17.76 -5.48
CA GLY A 230 15.66 -19.13 -5.94
C GLY A 230 17.13 -19.52 -5.73
N ARG A 231 18.05 -18.64 -6.15
CA ARG A 231 19.50 -18.85 -5.93
C ARG A 231 19.87 -18.87 -4.45
N ALA A 232 19.31 -17.95 -3.66
CA ALA A 232 19.54 -17.87 -2.22
C ALA A 232 19.06 -19.14 -1.51
N THR A 233 17.88 -19.65 -1.87
CA THR A 233 17.33 -20.89 -1.31
C THR A 233 18.20 -22.09 -1.67
N ALA A 234 18.61 -22.22 -2.94
CA ALA A 234 19.50 -23.30 -3.36
C ALA A 234 20.84 -23.27 -2.60
N ALA A 235 21.41 -22.07 -2.38
CA ALA A 235 22.63 -21.89 -1.58
C ALA A 235 22.43 -22.32 -0.12
N LEU A 236 21.30 -21.98 0.50
CA LEU A 236 20.97 -22.43 1.86
C LEU A 236 20.82 -23.94 1.97
N MET A 237 20.22 -24.59 0.96
CA MET A 237 20.06 -26.04 0.93
C MET A 237 21.37 -26.78 0.66
N ALA A 238 22.36 -26.14 0.06
CA ALA A 238 23.68 -26.70 -0.23
C ALA A 238 24.68 -26.59 0.94
N LEU A 239 24.30 -26.00 2.08
CA LEU A 239 25.15 -25.97 3.28
C LEU A 239 25.34 -27.36 3.86
N ASP A 240 26.49 -27.62 4.49
CA ASP A 240 26.75 -28.89 5.20
C ASP A 240 25.68 -29.21 6.27
N ALA A 241 25.13 -28.14 6.89
CA ALA A 241 24.01 -28.21 7.81
C ALA A 241 22.94 -27.23 7.34
N PRO A 242 22.01 -27.61 6.46
CA PRO A 242 20.99 -26.71 5.93
C PRO A 242 19.98 -26.29 7.00
N PRO A 243 19.27 -25.18 6.84
CA PRO A 243 18.19 -24.80 7.73
C PRO A 243 17.01 -25.78 7.61
N THR A 244 16.28 -25.96 8.69
CA THR A 244 15.04 -26.75 8.74
C THR A 244 13.78 -25.91 8.56
N ALA A 245 13.94 -24.59 8.57
CA ALA A 245 12.87 -23.62 8.30
C ALA A 245 13.41 -22.40 7.57
N LEU A 246 12.59 -21.77 6.74
CA LEU A 246 12.91 -20.55 6.03
C LEU A 246 11.93 -19.42 6.38
N VAL A 247 12.46 -18.22 6.46
CA VAL A 247 11.71 -16.98 6.42
C VAL A 247 12.06 -16.26 5.12
N THR A 248 11.06 -15.93 4.30
CA THR A 248 11.24 -15.13 3.09
C THR A 248 10.74 -13.70 3.34
N ALA A 249 11.55 -12.72 2.96
CA ALA A 249 11.32 -11.34 3.35
C ALA A 249 10.36 -10.56 2.41
N ASN A 250 9.77 -11.18 1.38
CA ASN A 250 8.61 -10.69 0.64
C ASN A 250 7.95 -11.81 -0.19
N ASN A 251 6.79 -11.51 -0.79
CA ASN A 251 6.02 -12.49 -1.58
C ASN A 251 6.73 -12.95 -2.87
N ALA A 252 7.44 -12.06 -3.58
CA ALA A 252 8.21 -12.45 -4.78
C ALA A 252 9.31 -13.47 -4.41
N MET A 253 9.99 -13.25 -3.30
CA MET A 253 10.99 -14.18 -2.77
C MET A 253 10.36 -15.47 -2.28
N THR A 254 9.16 -15.45 -1.71
CA THR A 254 8.40 -16.66 -1.34
C THR A 254 8.19 -17.56 -2.55
N ILE A 255 7.75 -17.00 -3.68
CA ILE A 255 7.55 -17.74 -4.93
C ILE A 255 8.88 -18.33 -5.45
N GLY A 256 9.96 -17.54 -5.37
CA GLY A 256 11.30 -18.03 -5.75
C GLY A 256 11.80 -19.17 -4.89
N ALA A 257 11.62 -19.08 -3.59
CA ALA A 257 11.98 -20.11 -2.62
C ALA A 257 11.19 -21.41 -2.85
N LEU A 258 9.86 -21.32 -2.97
CA LEU A 258 8.99 -22.47 -3.25
C LEU A 258 9.39 -23.19 -4.55
N ARG A 259 9.73 -22.44 -5.61
CA ARG A 259 10.20 -23.01 -6.87
C ARG A 259 11.51 -23.76 -6.68
N ALA A 260 12.50 -23.14 -6.02
CA ALA A 260 13.80 -23.78 -5.77
C ALA A 260 13.69 -25.03 -4.88
N LEU A 261 12.88 -24.99 -3.82
CA LEU A 261 12.62 -26.16 -2.97
C LEU A 261 12.04 -27.32 -3.80
N ARG A 262 11.03 -27.03 -4.61
CA ARG A 262 10.42 -28.03 -5.50
C ARG A 262 11.42 -28.61 -6.50
N GLU A 263 12.30 -27.80 -7.10
CA GLU A 263 13.36 -28.25 -8.03
C GLU A 263 14.39 -29.16 -7.33
N HIS A 264 14.59 -28.99 -6.03
CA HIS A 264 15.42 -29.84 -5.20
C HIS A 264 14.67 -31.05 -4.62
N GLY A 265 13.40 -31.27 -4.97
CA GLY A 265 12.58 -32.35 -4.47
C GLY A 265 12.16 -32.21 -3.00
N LEU A 266 12.25 -31.02 -2.43
CA LEU A 266 11.91 -30.76 -1.04
C LEU A 266 10.45 -30.27 -0.91
N SER A 267 9.74 -30.86 0.03
CA SER A 267 8.34 -30.58 0.35
C SER A 267 8.22 -29.59 1.52
N VAL A 268 7.31 -28.65 1.40
CA VAL A 268 6.91 -27.77 2.50
C VAL A 268 5.58 -28.29 3.05
N PRO A 269 5.42 -28.48 4.36
CA PRO A 269 6.38 -28.20 5.44
C PRO A 269 7.24 -29.42 5.82
N ASP A 270 7.06 -30.61 5.20
CA ASP A 270 7.55 -31.88 5.68
C ASP A 270 9.09 -31.97 5.74
N ASP A 271 9.78 -31.45 4.72
CA ASP A 271 11.25 -31.38 4.68
C ASP A 271 11.76 -30.03 5.22
N ILE A 272 11.02 -28.96 5.00
CA ILE A 272 11.40 -27.62 5.41
C ILE A 272 10.17 -26.74 5.65
N ALA A 273 10.06 -26.16 6.85
CA ALA A 273 9.00 -25.20 7.17
C ALA A 273 9.23 -23.86 6.46
N LEU A 274 8.15 -23.14 6.11
CA LEU A 274 8.22 -21.85 5.45
C LEU A 274 7.28 -20.85 6.09
N CYS A 275 7.82 -19.67 6.44
CA CYS A 275 7.04 -18.49 6.81
C CYS A 275 7.41 -17.33 5.90
N CYS A 276 6.42 -16.47 5.59
CA CYS A 276 6.57 -15.41 4.61
C CYS A 276 6.34 -14.02 5.23
N PHE A 277 7.08 -13.02 4.79
CA PHE A 277 6.62 -11.64 4.87
C PHE A 277 5.82 -11.34 3.59
N ASP A 278 4.76 -10.55 3.70
CA ASP A 278 3.71 -10.28 2.73
C ASP A 278 2.73 -11.45 2.54
N ASP A 279 1.52 -11.26 3.03
CA ASP A 279 0.37 -12.09 2.66
C ASP A 279 -0.22 -11.60 1.32
N PHE A 280 -0.87 -12.48 0.58
CA PHE A 280 -1.54 -12.16 -0.68
C PHE A 280 -2.77 -13.03 -0.88
N ALA A 281 -3.74 -12.54 -1.68
CA ALA A 281 -5.07 -13.12 -1.79
C ALA A 281 -5.12 -14.61 -2.15
N TRP A 282 -4.11 -15.12 -2.86
CA TRP A 282 -4.02 -16.52 -3.29
C TRP A 282 -3.03 -17.36 -2.45
N ALA A 283 -2.52 -16.83 -1.33
CA ALA A 283 -1.68 -17.60 -0.39
C ALA A 283 -2.42 -18.79 0.23
N ASP A 284 -3.74 -18.71 0.31
CA ASP A 284 -4.61 -19.81 0.76
C ASP A 284 -4.83 -20.91 -0.30
N LEU A 285 -4.47 -20.66 -1.57
CA LEU A 285 -4.62 -21.62 -2.66
C LEU A 285 -3.41 -22.53 -2.84
N PHE A 286 -2.32 -22.27 -2.13
CA PHE A 286 -1.17 -23.15 -2.11
C PHE A 286 -1.43 -24.41 -1.30
N SER A 287 -0.68 -25.47 -1.60
CA SER A 287 -0.56 -26.66 -0.78
C SER A 287 0.91 -26.89 -0.46
N PRO A 288 1.33 -26.62 0.78
CA PRO A 288 0.54 -26.11 1.93
C PRO A 288 0.14 -24.62 1.80
N ARG A 289 -0.88 -24.19 2.55
CA ARG A 289 -1.27 -22.77 2.67
C ARG A 289 -0.18 -21.99 3.41
N LEU A 290 0.14 -20.78 2.94
CA LEU A 290 1.31 -20.03 3.40
C LEU A 290 1.03 -19.24 4.70
N THR A 291 1.79 -19.54 5.75
CA THR A 291 1.85 -18.73 7.00
C THR A 291 2.62 -17.45 6.72
N ALA A 292 1.99 -16.30 6.96
CA ALA A 292 2.54 -15.02 6.54
C ALA A 292 2.31 -13.87 7.53
N VAL A 293 3.11 -12.83 7.42
CA VAL A 293 2.82 -11.50 7.94
C VAL A 293 2.04 -10.74 6.86
N ALA A 294 0.84 -10.26 7.20
CA ALA A 294 0.02 -9.41 6.34
C ALA A 294 0.26 -7.94 6.69
N GLN A 295 0.71 -7.17 5.73
CA GLN A 295 0.81 -5.72 5.84
C GLN A 295 -0.55 -5.08 5.48
N PRO A 296 -0.95 -3.96 6.15
CA PRO A 296 -2.19 -3.26 5.85
C PRO A 296 -2.03 -2.33 4.64
N GLY A 297 -1.83 -2.89 3.44
CA GLY A 297 -1.45 -2.13 2.24
C GLY A 297 -2.45 -1.03 1.88
N ARG A 298 -3.76 -1.31 1.95
CA ARG A 298 -4.81 -0.32 1.65
C ARG A 298 -4.81 0.84 2.65
N GLU A 299 -4.66 0.52 3.94
CA GLU A 299 -4.61 1.51 5.02
C GLU A 299 -3.35 2.37 4.93
N ILE A 300 -2.20 1.77 4.55
CA ILE A 300 -0.95 2.51 4.29
C ILE A 300 -1.15 3.50 3.16
N GLY A 301 -1.76 3.07 2.05
CA GLY A 301 -2.05 3.94 0.91
C GLY A 301 -2.99 5.09 1.27
N ALA A 302 -4.08 4.82 1.97
CA ALA A 302 -5.04 5.83 2.42
C ALA A 302 -4.41 6.82 3.39
N GLU A 303 -3.60 6.33 4.34
CA GLU A 303 -2.89 7.15 5.31
C GLU A 303 -1.87 8.07 4.63
N ALA A 304 -1.15 7.58 3.61
CA ALA A 304 -0.20 8.39 2.85
C ALA A 304 -0.89 9.58 2.15
N VAL A 305 -2.08 9.36 1.57
CA VAL A 305 -2.88 10.46 0.99
C VAL A 305 -3.33 11.43 2.08
N ARG A 306 -3.83 10.95 3.22
CA ARG A 306 -4.26 11.80 4.33
C ARG A 306 -3.12 12.69 4.82
N VAL A 307 -1.93 12.11 5.03
CA VAL A 307 -0.72 12.83 5.46
C VAL A 307 -0.27 13.85 4.43
N LEU A 308 -0.35 13.51 3.12
CA LEU A 308 -0.01 14.44 2.04
C LEU A 308 -0.99 15.61 1.98
N LEU A 309 -2.29 15.38 2.09
CA LEU A 309 -3.30 16.46 2.08
C LEU A 309 -3.14 17.40 3.28
N GLU A 310 -2.78 16.89 4.46
CA GLU A 310 -2.44 17.74 5.61
C GLU A 310 -1.18 18.57 5.36
N ARG A 311 -0.15 17.99 4.70
CA ARG A 311 1.05 18.74 4.29
C ARG A 311 0.70 19.86 3.30
N LEU A 312 -0.18 19.60 2.34
CA LEU A 312 -0.67 20.59 1.37
C LEU A 312 -1.48 21.71 2.03
N ALA A 313 -2.19 21.41 3.11
CA ALA A 313 -2.98 22.39 3.88
C ALA A 313 -2.10 23.20 4.85
N THR A 314 -1.07 22.57 5.42
CA THR A 314 -0.17 23.18 6.41
C THR A 314 1.29 22.83 6.07
N PRO A 315 1.91 23.56 5.11
CA PRO A 315 3.24 23.24 4.61
C PRO A 315 4.36 23.25 5.67
N ASP A 316 4.24 24.12 6.66
CA ASP A 316 5.29 24.36 7.67
C ASP A 316 5.19 23.44 8.90
N ARG A 317 4.23 22.49 8.95
CA ARG A 317 4.15 21.56 10.08
C ARG A 317 5.37 20.66 10.16
N ALA A 318 5.75 20.24 11.37
CA ALA A 318 6.82 19.27 11.57
C ALA A 318 6.50 17.96 10.82
N PRO A 319 7.48 17.34 10.15
CA PRO A 319 7.31 16.03 9.54
C PRO A 319 7.10 14.94 10.61
N ARG A 320 6.40 13.88 10.24
CA ARG A 320 6.14 12.75 11.13
C ARG A 320 6.27 11.42 10.40
N THR A 321 6.57 10.37 11.17
CA THR A 321 6.55 8.99 10.71
C THR A 321 5.34 8.27 11.31
N VAL A 322 4.51 7.67 10.46
CA VAL A 322 3.37 6.83 10.84
C VAL A 322 3.71 5.38 10.52
N ARG A 323 3.73 4.53 11.54
CA ARG A 323 3.95 3.08 11.39
C ARG A 323 2.66 2.33 11.68
N LEU A 324 2.19 1.52 10.73
CA LEU A 324 0.99 0.71 10.87
C LEU A 324 1.37 -0.72 11.30
N PRO A 325 0.60 -1.33 12.21
CA PRO A 325 0.85 -2.68 12.67
C PRO A 325 0.51 -3.71 11.59
N CYS A 326 1.30 -4.79 11.52
CA CYS A 326 1.05 -5.94 10.66
C CYS A 326 0.29 -7.05 11.41
N ALA A 327 -0.51 -7.81 10.70
CA ALA A 327 -1.19 -9.00 11.21
C ALA A 327 -0.33 -10.26 10.96
N PHE A 328 -0.39 -11.21 11.90
CA PHE A 328 0.17 -12.55 11.69
C PHE A 328 -0.95 -13.47 11.21
N VAL A 329 -0.80 -14.02 10.02
CA VAL A 329 -1.77 -14.94 9.41
C VAL A 329 -1.21 -16.34 9.46
N HIS A 330 -1.69 -17.11 10.42
CA HIS A 330 -1.26 -18.47 10.63
C HIS A 330 -1.96 -19.43 9.67
N ARG A 331 -1.17 -20.27 9.00
CA ARG A 331 -1.62 -21.33 8.09
C ARG A 331 -0.74 -22.58 8.27
N THR A 332 -0.59 -23.41 7.23
CA THR A 332 0.01 -24.74 7.36
C THR A 332 1.46 -24.86 6.89
N SER A 333 2.02 -23.90 6.17
CA SER A 333 3.39 -23.98 5.64
C SER A 333 4.50 -23.95 6.71
N CYS A 334 4.17 -23.55 7.93
CA CYS A 334 5.07 -23.61 9.09
C CYS A 334 5.13 -24.98 9.78
N GLY A 335 4.33 -25.97 9.34
CA GLY A 335 4.22 -27.29 9.94
C GLY A 335 3.14 -27.45 11.02
N CYS A 336 2.35 -26.39 11.30
CA CYS A 336 1.21 -26.50 12.21
C CYS A 336 0.03 -27.21 11.54
N GLN A 337 -0.74 -27.96 12.33
CA GLN A 337 -1.99 -28.58 11.88
C GLN A 337 -3.14 -27.56 11.84
N GLU A 338 -4.19 -27.84 11.02
CA GLU A 338 -5.28 -26.87 10.73
C GLU A 338 -6.14 -26.47 11.94
N GLU A 339 -6.17 -27.24 13.02
CA GLU A 339 -7.04 -26.98 14.17
C GLU A 339 -6.70 -25.70 14.92
N ASP A 340 -5.46 -25.21 14.85
CA ASP A 340 -5.01 -23.99 15.53
C ASP A 340 -5.37 -22.69 14.75
N GLY A 341 -5.79 -22.79 13.49
CA GLY A 341 -6.07 -21.65 12.61
C GLY A 341 -7.44 -20.97 12.79
N ARG A 342 -8.40 -21.61 13.46
CA ARG A 342 -9.77 -21.06 13.62
C ARG A 342 -9.86 -19.84 14.55
N ALA A 343 -8.90 -19.64 15.43
CA ALA A 343 -8.89 -18.50 16.35
C ALA A 343 -8.52 -17.16 15.68
N ALA A 344 -7.78 -17.17 14.56
CA ALA A 344 -7.32 -15.95 13.89
C ALA A 344 -8.36 -15.33 12.93
N ALA A 345 -9.36 -16.09 12.48
CA ALA A 345 -10.40 -15.62 11.58
C ALA A 345 -11.43 -14.69 12.26
N ALA A 346 -11.51 -14.73 13.59
CA ALA A 346 -12.50 -13.95 14.37
C ALA A 346 -12.17 -12.45 14.48
N VAL A 347 -10.96 -12.01 14.14
CA VAL A 347 -10.53 -10.61 14.25
C VAL A 347 -10.89 -9.76 13.01
N ARG A 348 -11.23 -10.39 11.88
CA ARG A 348 -11.59 -9.68 10.64
C ARG A 348 -13.06 -9.20 10.56
N ALA A 349 -13.91 -9.51 11.53
CA ALA A 349 -15.32 -9.15 11.49
C ALA A 349 -15.70 -8.23 12.66
N ARG A 350 -15.48 -6.92 12.53
CA ARG A 350 -16.34 -5.87 13.10
C ARG A 350 -15.92 -4.47 12.63
N PRO A 351 -16.54 -3.89 11.60
CA PRO A 351 -16.77 -2.44 11.58
C PRO A 351 -18.01 -2.17 12.44
N GLY A 352 -17.89 -1.15 13.29
CA GLY A 352 -18.89 -0.78 14.28
C GLY A 352 -20.23 -0.43 13.67
N GLN A 353 -21.25 -1.08 14.18
CA GLN A 353 -22.61 -0.56 14.20
C GLN A 353 -22.89 -0.04 15.60
N SER A 354 -22.76 1.27 15.78
CA SER A 354 -23.39 1.99 16.89
C SER A 354 -24.85 2.17 16.52
N GLY A 355 -25.72 1.61 17.37
CA GLY A 355 -27.14 1.63 17.19
C GLY A 355 -27.74 3.03 17.37
N GLN A 356 -28.85 3.22 16.71
CA GLN A 356 -29.99 3.99 17.22
C GLN A 356 -31.25 3.24 16.85
N SER A 357 -31.84 2.69 17.88
CA SER A 357 -33.22 2.26 17.91
C SER A 357 -34.09 3.51 17.93
N ASP A 358 -34.96 3.64 16.95
CA ASP A 358 -36.15 4.48 17.12
C ASP A 358 -37.38 3.67 16.71
N GLN A 359 -38.22 3.43 17.74
CA GLN A 359 -39.52 2.80 17.65
C GLN A 359 -40.50 3.86 17.18
N SER A 360 -41.19 3.62 16.09
CA SER A 360 -42.47 4.24 15.85
C SER A 360 -43.48 3.17 15.40
N GLU A 361 -44.37 2.88 16.34
CA GLU A 361 -45.60 2.13 16.16
C GLU A 361 -46.44 2.74 15.02
N TYR A 362 -47.01 1.88 14.17
CA TYR A 362 -48.23 2.15 13.44
C TYR A 362 -49.18 1.01 13.65
N PRO A 363 -50.51 1.30 13.90
CA PRO A 363 -51.48 0.32 14.35
C PRO A 363 -52.09 -0.49 13.20
N GLU A 364 -52.48 -1.72 13.57
CA GLU A 364 -53.36 -2.59 12.75
C GLU A 364 -54.75 -2.00 12.61
N GLU A 365 -55.26 -1.96 11.40
CA GLU A 365 -56.71 -2.03 11.15
C GLU A 365 -56.98 -3.10 10.12
N GLY A 366 -57.88 -4.00 10.57
CA GLY A 366 -58.34 -5.15 9.85
C GLY A 366 -59.50 -4.84 8.89
N THR A 367 -59.81 -5.83 8.16
CA THR A 367 -61.07 -6.37 7.67
C THR A 367 -60.84 -7.07 6.33
N SER A 368 -60.93 -8.35 6.28
CA SER A 368 -62.11 -9.18 6.04
C SER A 368 -62.60 -9.31 4.56
N ARG A 369 -62.62 -10.57 4.13
CA ARG A 369 -63.47 -11.16 3.07
C ARG A 369 -63.13 -10.82 1.59
N ASP A 370 -63.24 -11.64 0.64
CA ASP A 370 -63.97 -12.91 0.41
C ASP A 370 -63.61 -13.49 -0.98
N ARG A 371 -63.54 -14.80 -1.04
CA ARG A 371 -63.92 -15.75 -2.10
C ARG A 371 -63.76 -15.45 -3.60
N ARG A 372 -63.18 -16.45 -4.22
CA ARG A 372 -63.69 -17.23 -5.40
C ARG A 372 -63.08 -16.98 -6.79
N ARG A 373 -62.56 -18.11 -7.26
CA ARG A 373 -62.67 -18.71 -8.59
C ARG A 373 -62.21 -17.96 -9.82
N ARG A 374 -61.26 -18.42 -10.49
CA ARG A 374 -61.16 -19.47 -11.54
C ARG A 374 -59.68 -19.73 -11.88
#